data_c9302af53a1440e432bb2ce3a0c08aec
#
_entry.id   c9302af53a1440e432bb2ce3a0c08aec
#
_cell.length_a   1.000
_cell.length_b   1.000
_cell.length_c   1.000
_cell.angle_alpha   90.00
_cell.angle_beta   90.00
_cell.angle_gamma   90.00
#
_symmetry.space_group_name_H-M   'P 1'
#
loop_
_entity.id
_entity.type
_entity.pdbx_description
1 polymer ?
#
loop_
_entity_poly.entity_id
_entity_poly.type
_entity_poly.pdbx_seq_one_letter_code
_entity_poly.pdbx_strand_id
1 'polypeptide(L)'
;MERCVLLIIRRALLTLLLWGVWAHTLAGSQAVVLVVGSNSGVLDLDPVTVRKLFLGLPVLINGHPLHPVRNRSDERLDPIFLQQIVAMSQSVYDRQILIGVNRQGWLRPVELTTRAHVLEALYSDPNAVSFMWLRDVEHDPKIRVVRVLWTD
;
A
#
# COMPACT_ATOMS: atom_id res chain seq x y z
N MET A 1 -57.18 -30.26 16.45
CA MET A 1 -56.67 -29.23 15.50
C MET A 1 -55.58 -28.33 16.08
N GLU A 2 -55.57 -28.08 17.38
CA GLU A 2 -54.60 -27.16 17.98
C GLU A 2 -53.15 -27.69 18.06
N ARG A 3 -52.94 -28.97 18.15
CA ARG A 3 -51.58 -29.58 18.25
C ARG A 3 -50.78 -29.52 16.92
N CYS A 4 -51.47 -29.51 15.77
CA CYS A 4 -50.79 -29.42 14.44
C CYS A 4 -50.31 -28.01 14.15
N VAL A 5 -51.02 -26.98 14.61
CA VAL A 5 -50.65 -25.57 14.36
C VAL A 5 -49.40 -25.18 15.15
N LEU A 6 -49.29 -25.68 16.39
CA LEU A 6 -48.12 -25.45 17.26
C LEU A 6 -46.82 -26.06 16.67
N LEU A 7 -46.90 -27.21 16.01
CA LEU A 7 -45.77 -27.89 15.39
C LEU A 7 -45.25 -27.18 14.14
N ILE A 8 -46.17 -26.57 13.39
CA ILE A 8 -45.84 -25.81 12.19
C ILE A 8 -45.13 -24.50 12.55
N ILE A 9 -45.64 -23.79 13.58
CA ILE A 9 -45.07 -22.54 14.07
C ILE A 9 -43.65 -22.76 14.64
N ARG A 10 -43.47 -23.88 15.36
CA ARG A 10 -42.18 -24.22 15.97
C ARG A 10 -41.11 -24.62 14.92
N ARG A 11 -41.51 -25.21 13.79
CA ARG A 11 -40.60 -25.51 12.65
C ARG A 11 -40.29 -24.25 11.85
N ALA A 12 -41.23 -23.34 11.65
CA ALA A 12 -41.02 -22.08 10.95
C ALA A 12 -40.08 -21.14 11.70
N LEU A 13 -40.15 -21.11 13.06
CA LEU A 13 -39.24 -20.30 13.88
C LEU A 13 -37.80 -20.84 13.90
N LEU A 14 -37.59 -22.16 13.79
CA LEU A 14 -36.25 -22.77 13.73
C LEU A 14 -35.56 -22.53 12.40
N THR A 15 -36.31 -22.42 11.30
CA THR A 15 -35.74 -22.15 9.97
C THR A 15 -35.36 -20.66 9.78
N LEU A 16 -36.05 -19.74 10.47
CA LEU A 16 -35.70 -18.32 10.40
C LEU A 16 -34.41 -17.98 11.19
N LEU A 17 -34.05 -18.76 12.20
CA LEU A 17 -32.82 -18.56 12.98
C LEU A 17 -31.54 -19.04 12.29
N LEU A 18 -31.64 -19.84 11.23
CA LEU A 18 -30.49 -20.38 10.48
C LEU A 18 -30.04 -19.50 9.31
N TRP A 19 -30.81 -18.48 8.94
CA TRP A 19 -30.45 -17.56 7.85
C TRP A 19 -29.75 -16.28 8.28
N GLY A 20 -29.55 -16.10 9.60
CA GLY A 20 -29.02 -14.86 10.20
C GLY A 20 -27.49 -14.80 10.37
N VAL A 21 -26.70 -15.80 10.00
CA VAL A 21 -25.28 -15.91 10.44
C VAL A 21 -24.27 -15.86 9.27
N TRP A 22 -24.69 -15.52 8.06
CA TRP A 22 -23.76 -15.44 6.92
C TRP A 22 -23.54 -14.03 6.38
N ALA A 23 -23.67 -13.01 7.23
CA ALA A 23 -23.01 -11.76 6.95
C ALA A 23 -21.53 -11.89 7.32
N HIS A 24 -20.77 -12.69 6.56
CA HIS A 24 -19.33 -12.54 6.53
C HIS A 24 -19.11 -11.17 5.91
N THR A 25 -18.83 -10.18 6.78
CA THR A 25 -18.14 -8.97 6.36
C THR A 25 -16.89 -9.46 5.63
N LEU A 26 -16.90 -9.34 4.32
CA LEU A 26 -15.69 -9.30 3.52
C LEU A 26 -14.93 -8.06 4.04
N ALA A 27 -14.19 -8.24 5.12
CA ALA A 27 -13.12 -7.33 5.47
C ALA A 27 -12.18 -7.43 4.27
N GLY A 28 -12.31 -6.54 3.32
CA GLY A 28 -11.45 -6.50 2.16
C GLY A 28 -10.02 -6.49 2.68
N SER A 29 -9.22 -7.49 2.31
CA SER A 29 -7.83 -7.57 2.71
C SER A 29 -7.15 -6.25 2.38
N GLN A 30 -6.63 -5.59 3.41
CA GLN A 30 -5.93 -4.33 3.19
C GLN A 30 -4.55 -4.69 2.62
N ALA A 31 -4.25 -4.17 1.45
CA ALA A 31 -2.95 -4.37 0.83
C ALA A 31 -2.26 -3.03 0.62
N VAL A 32 -0.96 -2.97 0.92
CA VAL A 32 -0.08 -1.88 0.53
C VAL A 32 0.70 -2.31 -0.70
N VAL A 33 0.65 -1.49 -1.73
CA VAL A 33 1.25 -1.77 -3.04
C VAL A 33 2.27 -0.71 -3.43
N LEU A 34 3.30 -1.13 -4.14
CA LEU A 34 4.24 -0.25 -4.82
C LEU A 34 3.58 0.25 -6.11
N VAL A 35 3.60 1.54 -6.33
CA VAL A 35 2.91 2.21 -7.43
C VAL A 35 3.79 3.17 -8.18
N VAL A 36 3.50 3.31 -9.46
CA VAL A 36 4.12 4.27 -10.38
C VAL A 36 3.05 4.89 -11.28
N GLY A 37 3.36 5.97 -11.94
CA GLY A 37 2.50 6.51 -13.00
C GLY A 37 2.35 5.53 -14.17
N SER A 38 1.23 5.57 -14.87
CA SER A 38 0.96 4.67 -16.02
C SER A 38 1.96 4.83 -17.16
N ASN A 39 2.60 5.99 -17.27
CA ASN A 39 3.65 6.33 -18.25
C ASN A 39 5.07 5.91 -17.80
N SER A 40 5.23 5.32 -16.62
CA SER A 40 6.52 4.88 -16.09
C SER A 40 7.07 3.67 -16.87
N GLY A 41 8.38 3.63 -17.05
CA GLY A 41 9.11 2.48 -17.62
C GLY A 41 9.34 1.34 -16.61
N VAL A 42 8.97 1.51 -15.34
CA VAL A 42 9.16 0.50 -14.29
C VAL A 42 8.12 -0.61 -14.44
N LEU A 43 8.54 -1.83 -14.71
CA LEU A 43 7.64 -2.99 -14.83
C LEU A 43 7.54 -3.78 -13.52
N ASP A 44 8.68 -3.98 -12.86
CA ASP A 44 8.77 -4.64 -11.55
C ASP A 44 10.01 -4.13 -10.81
N LEU A 45 9.98 -4.22 -9.48
CA LEU A 45 11.12 -3.95 -8.61
C LEU A 45 11.15 -5.01 -7.51
N ASP A 46 12.26 -5.73 -7.39
CA ASP A 46 12.45 -6.68 -6.31
C ASP A 46 12.54 -5.97 -4.93
N PRO A 47 12.26 -6.67 -3.82
CA PRO A 47 12.23 -6.05 -2.49
C PRO A 47 13.55 -5.39 -2.07
N VAL A 48 14.69 -5.93 -2.51
CA VAL A 48 16.02 -5.36 -2.19
C VAL A 48 16.20 -4.04 -2.91
N THR A 49 15.80 -3.97 -4.18
CA THR A 49 15.84 -2.74 -4.99
C THR A 49 14.88 -1.69 -4.44
N VAL A 50 13.67 -2.07 -4.06
CA VAL A 50 12.71 -1.17 -3.39
C VAL A 50 13.31 -0.58 -2.11
N ARG A 51 13.92 -1.43 -1.27
CA ARG A 51 14.59 -0.98 -0.05
C ARG A 51 15.72 0.00 -0.33
N LYS A 52 16.60 -0.30 -1.30
CA LYS A 52 17.68 0.59 -1.73
C LYS A 52 17.13 1.96 -2.16
N LEU A 53 16.08 1.96 -2.99
CA LEU A 53 15.44 3.16 -3.47
C LEU A 53 14.97 4.07 -2.32
N PHE A 54 14.25 3.51 -1.36
CA PHE A 54 13.74 4.28 -0.21
C PHE A 54 14.81 4.61 0.84
N LEU A 55 15.99 4.00 0.77
CA LEU A 55 17.18 4.44 1.53
C LEU A 55 17.95 5.56 0.82
N GLY A 56 17.51 5.99 -0.35
CA GLY A 56 18.13 7.08 -1.11
C GLY A 56 19.29 6.67 -2.00
N LEU A 57 19.56 5.36 -2.13
CA LEU A 57 20.57 4.90 -3.07
C LEU A 57 20.08 5.09 -4.51
N PRO A 58 20.95 5.44 -5.44
CA PRO A 58 20.58 5.59 -6.85
C PRO A 58 20.15 4.23 -7.43
N VAL A 59 18.93 4.19 -7.94
CA VAL A 59 18.36 3.06 -8.69
C VAL A 59 18.02 3.59 -10.07
N LEU A 60 18.57 2.98 -11.11
CA LEU A 60 18.32 3.38 -12.49
C LEU A 60 17.49 2.33 -13.21
N ILE A 61 16.50 2.78 -13.97
CA ILE A 61 15.74 1.97 -14.92
C ILE A 61 15.90 2.61 -16.31
N ASN A 62 16.36 1.84 -17.27
CA ASN A 62 16.63 2.33 -18.63
C ASN A 62 17.55 3.58 -18.67
N GLY A 63 18.50 3.67 -17.72
CA GLY A 63 19.42 4.80 -17.62
C GLY A 63 18.87 6.04 -16.89
N HIS A 64 17.60 6.01 -16.46
CA HIS A 64 16.97 7.10 -15.71
C HIS A 64 16.89 6.78 -14.21
N PRO A 65 17.28 7.73 -13.32
CA PRO A 65 17.17 7.52 -11.89
C PRO A 65 15.70 7.52 -11.46
N LEU A 66 15.36 6.62 -10.54
CA LEU A 66 14.04 6.61 -9.89
C LEU A 66 14.00 7.62 -8.75
N HIS A 67 12.84 8.23 -8.56
CA HIS A 67 12.58 9.24 -7.54
C HIS A 67 11.63 8.67 -6.47
N PRO A 68 12.15 8.27 -5.29
CA PRO A 68 11.32 7.73 -4.23
C PRO A 68 10.47 8.82 -3.58
N VAL A 69 9.17 8.56 -3.48
CA VAL A 69 8.19 9.39 -2.79
C VAL A 69 7.67 8.63 -1.57
N ARG A 70 8.08 9.03 -0.36
CA ARG A 70 7.57 8.46 0.88
C ARG A 70 6.18 9.02 1.16
N ASN A 71 5.19 8.14 1.13
CA ASN A 71 3.80 8.47 1.39
C ASN A 71 3.54 8.49 2.91
N ARG A 72 3.17 9.65 3.43
CA ARG A 72 2.77 9.87 4.83
C ARG A 72 1.34 10.39 4.95
N SER A 73 0.50 10.11 3.98
CA SER A 73 -0.89 10.57 3.96
C SER A 73 -1.83 9.80 4.89
N ASP A 74 -1.40 8.64 5.37
CA ASP A 74 -2.11 7.81 6.35
C ASP A 74 -1.11 7.29 7.38
N GLU A 75 -1.40 7.50 8.66
CA GLU A 75 -0.53 7.11 9.79
C GLU A 75 -0.25 5.60 9.83
N ARG A 76 -1.16 4.78 9.31
CA ARG A 76 -1.00 3.32 9.25
C ARG A 76 0.04 2.87 8.21
N LEU A 77 0.41 3.71 7.26
CA LEU A 77 1.45 3.41 6.28
C LEU A 77 2.86 3.48 6.87
N ASP A 78 3.10 4.35 7.86
CA ASP A 78 4.43 4.51 8.46
C ASP A 78 4.98 3.22 9.10
N PRO A 79 4.26 2.49 9.98
CA PRO A 79 4.76 1.22 10.52
C PRO A 79 4.97 0.15 9.45
N ILE A 80 4.11 0.08 8.43
CA ILE A 80 4.28 -0.85 7.31
C ILE A 80 5.54 -0.49 6.51
N PHE A 81 5.74 0.79 6.20
CA PHE A 81 6.96 1.28 5.54
C PHE A 81 8.22 0.89 6.31
N LEU A 82 8.26 1.19 7.61
CA LEU A 82 9.42 0.93 8.45
C LEU A 82 9.73 -0.56 8.60
N GLN A 83 8.69 -1.40 8.74
CA GLN A 83 8.87 -2.85 8.97
C GLN A 83 9.04 -3.64 7.67
N GLN A 84 8.23 -3.36 6.66
CA GLN A 84 8.15 -4.20 5.45
C GLN A 84 9.01 -3.69 4.30
N ILE A 85 9.21 -2.37 4.18
CA ILE A 85 9.98 -1.81 3.06
C ILE A 85 11.44 -1.61 3.46
N VAL A 86 11.71 -0.85 4.53
CA VAL A 86 13.10 -0.54 4.91
C VAL A 86 13.66 -1.45 6.01
N ALA A 87 12.83 -2.18 6.72
CA ALA A 87 13.17 -3.11 7.80
C ALA A 87 14.05 -2.47 8.89
N MET A 88 13.63 -1.32 9.41
CA MET A 88 14.33 -0.60 10.47
C MET A 88 13.40 0.33 11.26
N SER A 89 13.85 0.80 12.43
CA SER A 89 13.12 1.81 13.20
C SER A 89 13.23 3.20 12.54
N GLN A 90 12.31 4.10 12.88
CA GLN A 90 12.34 5.50 12.39
C GLN A 90 13.68 6.17 12.67
N SER A 91 14.21 6.06 13.88
CA SER A 91 15.48 6.71 14.26
C SER A 91 16.69 6.15 13.47
N VAL A 92 16.69 4.87 13.17
CA VAL A 92 17.73 4.24 12.32
C VAL A 92 17.59 4.71 10.89
N TYR A 93 16.35 4.75 10.36
CA TYR A 93 16.06 5.24 9.01
C TYR A 93 16.55 6.69 8.83
N ASP A 94 16.17 7.60 9.73
CA ASP A 94 16.57 9.01 9.66
C ASP A 94 18.08 9.17 9.69
N ARG A 95 18.78 8.39 10.53
CA ARG A 95 20.24 8.38 10.60
C ARG A 95 20.87 7.89 9.30
N GLN A 96 20.34 6.84 8.70
CA GLN A 96 20.83 6.30 7.43
C GLN A 96 20.68 7.31 6.30
N ILE A 97 19.50 7.95 6.19
CA ILE A 97 19.27 9.00 5.21
C ILE A 97 20.25 10.17 5.40
N LEU A 98 20.42 10.65 6.63
CA LEU A 98 21.33 11.74 6.93
C LEU A 98 22.78 11.42 6.56
N ILE A 99 23.26 10.23 6.89
CA ILE A 99 24.61 9.78 6.53
C ILE A 99 24.77 9.66 5.02
N GLY A 100 23.81 9.05 4.34
CA GLY A 100 23.84 8.84 2.90
C GLY A 100 23.84 10.16 2.13
N VAL A 101 22.98 11.10 2.50
CA VAL A 101 22.93 12.44 1.88
C VAL A 101 24.22 13.21 2.10
N ASN A 102 24.73 13.26 3.33
CA ASN A 102 25.89 14.11 3.66
C ASN A 102 27.23 13.54 3.20
N ARG A 103 27.39 12.22 3.17
CA ARG A 103 28.68 11.58 2.87
C ARG A 103 28.78 11.00 1.47
N GLN A 104 27.65 10.58 0.88
CA GLN A 104 27.62 9.83 -0.37
C GLN A 104 26.81 10.48 -1.47
N GLY A 105 26.20 11.65 -1.19
CA GLY A 105 25.39 12.37 -2.16
C GLY A 105 24.09 11.64 -2.56
N TRP A 106 23.56 10.78 -1.67
CA TRP A 106 22.30 10.10 -1.93
C TRP A 106 21.13 11.07 -1.99
N LEU A 107 20.11 10.70 -2.73
CA LEU A 107 18.88 11.48 -2.81
C LEU A 107 18.01 11.18 -1.58
N ARG A 108 17.59 12.24 -0.89
CA ARG A 108 16.58 12.09 0.17
C ARG A 108 15.23 11.79 -0.49
N PRO A 109 14.53 10.71 -0.09
CA PRO A 109 13.15 10.49 -0.51
C PRO A 109 12.27 11.71 -0.18
N VAL A 110 11.46 12.14 -1.12
CA VAL A 110 10.50 13.23 -0.91
C VAL A 110 9.37 12.71 -0.02
N GLU A 111 9.07 13.40 1.09
CA GLU A 111 7.96 13.05 1.98
C GLU A 111 6.73 13.88 1.64
N LEU A 112 5.61 13.22 1.35
CA LEU A 112 4.34 13.86 1.05
C LEU A 112 3.27 13.37 2.04
N THR A 113 2.56 14.34 2.62
CA THR A 113 1.60 14.11 3.72
C THR A 113 0.14 14.07 3.27
N THR A 114 -0.12 14.30 1.99
CA THR A 114 -1.48 14.24 1.45
C THR A 114 -1.53 13.30 0.25
N ARG A 115 -2.62 12.52 0.16
CA ARG A 115 -2.86 11.62 -0.97
C ARG A 115 -2.82 12.35 -2.32
N ALA A 116 -3.41 13.54 -2.37
CA ALA A 116 -3.45 14.33 -3.61
C ALA A 116 -2.05 14.66 -4.12
N HIS A 117 -1.14 15.09 -3.25
CA HIS A 117 0.24 15.38 -3.65
C HIS A 117 1.02 14.14 -4.06
N VAL A 118 0.79 12.99 -3.41
CA VAL A 118 1.40 11.71 -3.83
C VAL A 118 0.96 11.33 -5.24
N LEU A 119 -0.34 11.40 -5.52
CA LEU A 119 -0.88 11.12 -6.86
C LEU A 119 -0.37 12.11 -7.90
N GLU A 120 -0.33 13.41 -7.58
CA GLU A 120 0.22 14.43 -8.46
C GLU A 120 1.68 14.16 -8.83
N ALA A 121 2.52 13.79 -7.84
CA ALA A 121 3.91 13.42 -8.08
C ALA A 121 4.03 12.22 -9.05
N LEU A 122 3.18 11.19 -8.86
CA LEU A 122 3.15 10.02 -9.73
C LEU A 122 2.63 10.32 -11.15
N TYR A 123 1.71 11.28 -11.30
CA TYR A 123 1.19 11.66 -12.61
C TYR A 123 2.17 12.52 -13.42
N SER A 124 2.91 13.39 -12.73
CA SER A 124 3.80 14.36 -13.36
C SER A 124 5.20 13.81 -13.65
N ASP A 125 5.68 12.86 -12.85
CA ASP A 125 7.03 12.31 -12.99
C ASP A 125 6.99 10.80 -13.33
N PRO A 126 7.36 10.39 -14.55
CA PRO A 126 7.39 8.97 -14.94
C PRO A 126 8.40 8.12 -14.16
N ASN A 127 9.34 8.76 -13.45
CA ASN A 127 10.34 8.09 -12.62
C ASN A 127 9.96 8.07 -11.12
N ALA A 128 8.85 8.71 -10.75
CA ALA A 128 8.38 8.69 -9.38
C ALA A 128 7.86 7.29 -8.99
N VAL A 129 8.26 6.85 -7.80
CA VAL A 129 7.84 5.57 -7.20
C VAL A 129 7.35 5.83 -5.79
N SER A 130 6.17 5.33 -5.45
CA SER A 130 5.59 5.46 -4.12
C SER A 130 4.93 4.15 -3.67
N PHE A 131 4.36 4.15 -2.47
CA PHE A 131 3.54 3.07 -1.96
C PHE A 131 2.22 3.64 -1.44
N MET A 132 1.14 2.90 -1.67
CA MET A 132 -0.22 3.33 -1.33
C MET A 132 -1.08 2.13 -0.94
N TRP A 133 -2.23 2.39 -0.32
CA TRP A 133 -3.26 1.38 -0.18
C TRP A 133 -3.79 0.98 -1.57
N LEU A 134 -3.94 -0.31 -1.82
CA LEU A 134 -4.48 -0.83 -3.09
C LEU A 134 -5.84 -0.20 -3.41
N ARG A 135 -6.74 -0.13 -2.42
CA ARG A 135 -8.08 0.48 -2.55
C ARG A 135 -8.07 1.93 -3.04
N ASP A 136 -6.96 2.65 -2.81
CA ASP A 136 -6.86 4.06 -3.18
C ASP A 136 -6.45 4.25 -4.65
N VAL A 137 -5.98 3.20 -5.30
CA VAL A 137 -5.39 3.26 -6.65
C VAL A 137 -5.93 2.21 -7.62
N GLU A 138 -6.64 1.18 -7.15
CA GLU A 138 -7.10 0.06 -7.99
C GLU A 138 -8.01 0.46 -9.16
N HIS A 139 -8.69 1.59 -9.05
CA HIS A 139 -9.58 2.12 -10.09
C HIS A 139 -9.00 3.36 -10.80
N ASP A 140 -7.74 3.74 -10.52
CA ASP A 140 -7.10 4.88 -11.13
C ASP A 140 -6.30 4.48 -12.39
N PRO A 141 -6.79 4.83 -13.61
CA PRO A 141 -6.15 4.42 -14.87
C PRO A 141 -4.78 5.09 -15.08
N LYS A 142 -4.45 6.13 -14.32
CA LYS A 142 -3.17 6.84 -14.38
C LYS A 142 -2.10 6.23 -13.47
N ILE A 143 -2.50 5.27 -12.64
CA ILE A 143 -1.58 4.58 -11.72
C ILE A 143 -1.46 3.12 -12.12
N ARG A 144 -0.24 2.60 -12.03
CA ARG A 144 0.05 1.19 -12.21
C ARG A 144 0.65 0.61 -10.94
N VAL A 145 0.05 -0.50 -10.49
CA VAL A 145 0.59 -1.32 -9.40
C VAL A 145 1.76 -2.13 -9.95
N VAL A 146 2.90 -2.01 -9.30
CA VAL A 146 4.14 -2.73 -9.67
C VAL A 146 4.30 -3.99 -8.84
N ARG A 147 4.04 -3.89 -7.52
CA ARG A 147 4.22 -5.00 -6.58
C ARG A 147 3.34 -4.84 -5.36
N VAL A 148 2.89 -5.95 -4.80
CA VAL A 148 2.30 -5.99 -3.46
C VAL A 148 3.44 -6.03 -2.45
N LEU A 149 3.42 -5.10 -1.48
CA LEU A 149 4.45 -4.96 -0.46
C LEU A 149 4.01 -5.59 0.88
N TRP A 150 2.72 -5.51 1.16
CA TRP A 150 2.14 -6.03 2.40
C TRP A 150 0.64 -6.32 2.22
N THR A 151 0.15 -7.34 2.90
CA THR A 151 -1.28 -7.69 3.03
C THR A 151 -1.59 -8.02 4.47
N ASP A 152 -2.81 -7.62 4.91
CA ASP A 152 -3.35 -8.00 6.21
C ASP A 152 -3.77 -9.48 6.22
#